data_5ff81e8b81a5bdf0eb88bf9981359977
#
_entry.id   5ff81e8b81a5bdf0eb88bf9981359977
#
_cell.length_a   1.000
_cell.length_b   1.000
_cell.length_c   1.000
_cell.angle_alpha   90.00
_cell.angle_beta   90.00
_cell.angle_gamma   90.00
#
_symmetry.space_group_name_H-M   'P 1'
#
loop_
_entity.id
_entity.type
_entity.pdbx_description
1 polymer ?
#
loop_
_entity_poly.entity_id
_entity_poly.type
_entity_poly.pdbx_seq_one_letter_code
_entity_poly.pdbx_strand_id
1 'polypeptide(L)'
;LAPLPGSAAAPTKRQLQQIEVLLRQHVTTLSSEEYGGREPGTPGETLTLRYLARQWFDIGLESGTNDPGNAWFAPVELVERVPQGSRAQFMHGKRRVALPEGGSFVVTSGLRSLIENAPLVYVGTNAGGDGARTELAGRVAVILDSEAPPPEPAKPGGAASRPVDRAGKLLESGASAVLTVLDGNRSLEDVLARRRRAGYALAGEKLGGDIEVFLSADAANQMLAASGAPTIASLHAAGAAPGFSAKPLGINGSFEATNRETRIKTHNLIGKLEGRRPGSGAVVLMAHWDHFGKCAEPPAEKLICPGAVDNASGLSVITEVARQLSAGKPLERDVYFVATTGEELGLLGAMAFAENPPLPLGNVVAAFNVDSSGLVPAGLPVSVVGQGMTPLDAGIAKVLKAMKRKLATGDAANAFARRQDSWALMQHDVPSVMVSTSYSDPARLEAFMKDIYHRPADEAARVVYGGMVDDVLIQTELVRFFADTKAWPDSRPAAGAK
;
A
#
# COMPACT_ATOMS: atom_id res chain seq x y z
N LEU A 1 9.97 -18.26 -34.70
CA LEU A 1 10.29 -17.91 -33.32
C LEU A 1 10.51 -19.22 -32.58
N ALA A 2 11.72 -19.47 -32.06
CA ALA A 2 12.00 -20.61 -31.21
C ALA A 2 11.13 -20.53 -29.95
N PRO A 3 10.53 -21.63 -29.46
CA PRO A 3 9.82 -21.64 -28.19
C PRO A 3 10.77 -21.21 -27.06
N LEU A 4 10.23 -20.54 -26.05
CA LEU A 4 11.00 -20.22 -24.85
C LEU A 4 11.52 -21.52 -24.21
N PRO A 5 12.74 -21.53 -23.64
CA PRO A 5 13.23 -22.68 -22.91
C PRO A 5 12.25 -23.06 -21.80
N GLY A 6 11.75 -24.28 -21.81
CA GLY A 6 10.80 -24.76 -20.81
C GLY A 6 9.32 -24.45 -21.05
N SER A 7 8.97 -23.70 -22.11
CA SER A 7 7.57 -23.44 -22.46
C SER A 7 6.80 -24.73 -22.68
N ALA A 8 5.67 -24.89 -22.01
CA ALA A 8 4.75 -25.99 -22.23
C ALA A 8 4.01 -25.85 -23.59
N ALA A 9 3.50 -26.95 -24.16
CA ALA A 9 2.58 -26.87 -25.26
C ALA A 9 1.36 -25.99 -24.89
N ALA A 10 0.76 -25.32 -25.88
CA ALA A 10 -0.45 -24.52 -25.63
C ALA A 10 -1.51 -25.38 -24.92
N PRO A 11 -2.16 -24.85 -23.87
CA PRO A 11 -3.13 -25.63 -23.11
C PRO A 11 -4.34 -26.02 -23.99
N THR A 12 -4.82 -27.22 -23.80
CA THR A 12 -6.03 -27.71 -24.47
C THR A 12 -7.27 -27.01 -23.89
N LYS A 13 -8.36 -27.02 -24.66
CA LYS A 13 -9.64 -26.47 -24.20
C LYS A 13 -10.10 -27.07 -22.86
N ARG A 14 -9.86 -28.37 -22.66
CA ARG A 14 -10.18 -29.07 -21.41
C ARG A 14 -9.34 -28.54 -20.22
N GLN A 15 -8.05 -28.26 -20.42
CA GLN A 15 -7.18 -27.70 -19.38
C GLN A 15 -7.62 -26.28 -19.02
N LEU A 16 -7.98 -25.43 -19.99
CA LEU A 16 -8.51 -24.09 -19.71
C LEU A 16 -9.81 -24.15 -18.88
N GLN A 17 -10.73 -25.06 -19.24
CA GLN A 17 -11.95 -25.28 -18.46
C GLN A 17 -11.66 -25.76 -17.05
N GLN A 18 -10.67 -26.66 -16.88
CA GLN A 18 -10.27 -27.15 -15.55
C GLN A 18 -9.74 -26.00 -14.68
N ILE A 19 -8.88 -25.13 -15.23
CA ILE A 19 -8.35 -23.96 -14.52
C ILE A 19 -9.53 -23.04 -14.10
N GLU A 20 -10.46 -22.77 -15.01
CA GLU A 20 -11.61 -21.90 -14.69
C GLU A 20 -12.48 -22.48 -13.54
N VAL A 21 -12.73 -23.80 -13.57
CA VAL A 21 -13.49 -24.47 -12.50
C VAL A 21 -12.82 -24.30 -11.14
N LEU A 22 -11.49 -24.51 -11.08
CA LEU A 22 -10.73 -24.37 -9.84
C LEU A 22 -10.68 -22.92 -9.36
N LEU A 23 -10.44 -21.96 -10.26
CA LEU A 23 -10.49 -20.54 -9.94
C LEU A 23 -11.85 -20.13 -9.34
N ARG A 24 -12.93 -20.59 -9.97
CA ARG A 24 -14.30 -20.34 -9.47
C ARG A 24 -14.53 -20.95 -8.09
N GLN A 25 -14.03 -22.14 -7.84
CA GLN A 25 -14.10 -22.78 -6.53
C GLN A 25 -13.35 -21.97 -5.46
N HIS A 26 -12.10 -21.57 -5.74
CA HIS A 26 -11.30 -20.79 -4.82
C HIS A 26 -11.94 -19.44 -4.49
N VAL A 27 -12.32 -18.68 -5.52
CA VAL A 27 -12.97 -17.38 -5.33
C VAL A 27 -14.25 -17.51 -4.52
N THR A 28 -15.14 -18.45 -4.89
CA THR A 28 -16.41 -18.65 -4.16
C THR A 28 -16.18 -19.02 -2.71
N THR A 29 -15.18 -19.85 -2.42
CA THR A 29 -14.84 -20.24 -1.05
C THR A 29 -14.30 -19.05 -0.26
N LEU A 30 -13.26 -18.39 -0.76
CA LEU A 30 -12.57 -17.29 -0.07
C LEU A 30 -13.44 -16.06 0.12
N SER A 31 -14.39 -15.79 -0.77
CA SER A 31 -15.32 -14.66 -0.67
C SER A 31 -16.68 -15.02 -0.10
N SER A 32 -16.83 -16.21 0.51
CA SER A 32 -18.08 -16.59 1.17
C SER A 32 -18.25 -15.82 2.50
N GLU A 33 -19.50 -15.68 2.95
CA GLU A 33 -19.82 -15.03 4.23
C GLU A 33 -19.17 -15.72 5.43
N GLU A 34 -18.93 -17.04 5.35
CA GLU A 34 -18.24 -17.82 6.38
C GLU A 34 -16.85 -17.27 6.68
N TYR A 35 -16.15 -16.74 5.65
CA TYR A 35 -14.82 -16.16 5.78
C TYR A 35 -14.83 -14.72 6.33
N GLY A 36 -16.02 -14.17 6.62
CA GLY A 36 -16.19 -12.91 7.33
C GLY A 36 -15.48 -11.71 6.71
N GLY A 37 -15.19 -11.75 5.40
CA GLY A 37 -14.43 -10.70 4.70
C GLY A 37 -12.93 -10.67 5.03
N ARG A 38 -12.38 -11.75 5.56
CA ARG A 38 -10.93 -11.99 5.74
C ARG A 38 -10.16 -10.89 6.49
N GLU A 39 -10.80 -10.28 7.49
CA GLU A 39 -10.15 -9.25 8.30
C GLU A 39 -9.02 -9.85 9.17
N PRO A 40 -7.82 -9.23 9.21
CA PRO A 40 -6.71 -9.66 10.05
C PRO A 40 -7.08 -9.75 11.54
N GLY A 41 -6.60 -10.82 12.21
CA GLY A 41 -6.87 -11.05 13.63
C GLY A 41 -8.26 -11.61 13.94
N THR A 42 -9.06 -11.98 12.94
CA THR A 42 -10.41 -12.53 13.09
C THR A 42 -10.48 -14.03 12.78
N PRO A 43 -11.61 -14.70 13.10
CA PRO A 43 -11.82 -16.08 12.64
C PRO A 43 -11.71 -16.26 11.12
N GLY A 44 -12.04 -15.23 10.33
CA GLY A 44 -11.91 -15.21 8.88
C GLY A 44 -10.46 -15.41 8.42
N GLU A 45 -9.48 -14.82 9.11
CA GLU A 45 -8.05 -15.10 8.90
C GLU A 45 -7.76 -16.59 9.04
N THR A 46 -8.18 -17.19 10.16
CA THR A 46 -7.90 -18.60 10.44
C THR A 46 -8.45 -19.53 9.36
N LEU A 47 -9.67 -19.26 8.87
CA LEU A 47 -10.26 -20.03 7.78
C LEU A 47 -9.50 -19.86 6.48
N THR A 48 -9.15 -18.62 6.15
CA THR A 48 -8.40 -18.27 4.93
C THR A 48 -7.03 -18.93 4.89
N LEU A 49 -6.26 -18.77 5.95
CA LEU A 49 -4.90 -19.33 6.02
C LEU A 49 -4.90 -20.86 6.03
N ARG A 50 -5.84 -21.51 6.72
CA ARG A 50 -6.01 -22.97 6.68
C ARG A 50 -6.38 -23.46 5.29
N TYR A 51 -7.30 -22.77 4.62
CA TYR A 51 -7.71 -23.12 3.27
C TYR A 51 -6.52 -23.05 2.31
N LEU A 52 -5.80 -21.93 2.28
CA LEU A 52 -4.66 -21.74 1.39
C LEU A 52 -3.52 -22.72 1.70
N ALA A 53 -3.15 -22.86 2.98
CA ALA A 53 -2.09 -23.81 3.38
C ALA A 53 -2.43 -25.24 2.96
N ARG A 54 -3.70 -25.65 3.11
CA ARG A 54 -4.16 -26.97 2.65
C ARG A 54 -4.04 -27.11 1.14
N GLN A 55 -4.49 -26.11 0.37
CA GLN A 55 -4.37 -26.14 -1.09
C GLN A 55 -2.90 -26.26 -1.53
N TRP A 56 -2.02 -25.46 -0.93
CA TRP A 56 -0.59 -25.45 -1.28
C TRP A 56 0.11 -26.75 -0.87
N PHE A 57 -0.23 -27.31 0.30
CA PHE A 57 0.27 -28.61 0.72
C PHE A 57 -0.18 -29.73 -0.25
N ASP A 58 -1.45 -29.77 -0.62
CA ASP A 58 -2.02 -30.78 -1.54
C ASP A 58 -1.44 -30.63 -2.97
N ILE A 59 -0.98 -29.43 -3.35
CA ILE A 59 -0.25 -29.17 -4.61
C ILE A 59 1.19 -29.71 -4.54
N GLY A 60 1.75 -29.89 -3.34
CA GLY A 60 3.12 -30.35 -3.11
C GLY A 60 4.14 -29.23 -2.91
N LEU A 61 3.71 -28.03 -2.48
CA LEU A 61 4.62 -27.01 -1.98
C LEU A 61 5.15 -27.44 -0.61
N GLU A 62 6.32 -26.91 -0.28
CA GLU A 62 6.92 -27.00 1.05
C GLU A 62 6.73 -25.68 1.81
N SER A 63 6.99 -25.68 3.13
CA SER A 63 7.07 -24.44 3.88
C SER A 63 8.15 -23.52 3.32
N GLY A 64 7.78 -22.26 3.09
CA GLY A 64 8.70 -21.22 2.62
C GLY A 64 9.31 -20.39 3.76
N THR A 65 8.95 -20.66 5.03
CA THR A 65 9.52 -19.95 6.18
C THR A 65 10.82 -20.61 6.66
N ASN A 66 11.68 -19.84 7.32
CA ASN A 66 12.88 -20.38 7.99
C ASN A 66 12.62 -20.73 9.45
N ASP A 67 11.37 -20.67 9.89
CA ASP A 67 10.99 -20.91 11.28
C ASP A 67 10.26 -22.27 11.40
N PRO A 68 10.94 -23.31 11.89
CA PRO A 68 10.32 -24.63 12.03
C PRO A 68 9.18 -24.64 13.07
N GLY A 69 9.13 -23.65 13.98
CA GLY A 69 8.07 -23.54 14.98
C GLY A 69 6.77 -23.00 14.41
N ASN A 70 6.85 -22.19 13.35
CA ASN A 70 5.69 -21.54 12.71
C ASN A 70 5.35 -22.11 11.34
N ALA A 71 6.05 -23.09 10.88
CA ALA A 71 5.89 -23.74 9.56
C ALA A 71 5.10 -22.97 8.53
N TRP A 72 4.84 -22.72 7.54
CA TRP A 72 4.02 -21.94 6.60
C TRP A 72 3.61 -20.52 7.04
N PHE A 73 3.49 -20.23 8.35
CA PHE A 73 2.89 -19.01 8.88
C PHE A 73 3.96 -18.08 9.46
N ALA A 74 4.32 -17.03 8.72
CA ALA A 74 5.26 -16.01 9.19
C ALA A 74 4.48 -14.97 10.03
N PRO A 75 4.77 -14.83 11.33
CA PRO A 75 4.04 -13.91 12.19
C PRO A 75 4.23 -12.46 11.76
N VAL A 76 3.14 -11.69 11.80
CA VAL A 76 3.13 -10.25 11.61
C VAL A 76 2.38 -9.62 12.79
N GLU A 77 3.01 -8.70 13.48
CA GLU A 77 2.35 -7.94 14.55
C GLU A 77 2.02 -6.53 14.04
N LEU A 78 0.73 -6.21 14.05
CA LEU A 78 0.23 -4.89 13.68
C LEU A 78 -0.21 -4.13 14.92
N VAL A 79 -0.19 -2.81 14.83
CA VAL A 79 -0.85 -1.91 15.77
C VAL A 79 -1.89 -1.08 15.05
N GLU A 80 -3.09 -1.06 15.62
CA GLU A 80 -4.16 -0.15 15.26
C GLU A 80 -4.13 1.02 16.24
N ARG A 81 -4.13 2.26 15.74
CA ARG A 81 -4.21 3.48 16.54
C ARG A 81 -5.44 4.28 16.18
N VAL A 82 -6.28 4.49 17.18
CA VAL A 82 -7.51 5.28 17.07
C VAL A 82 -7.35 6.56 17.87
N PRO A 83 -7.44 7.75 17.25
CA PRO A 83 -7.42 9.01 17.98
C PRO A 83 -8.50 9.07 19.05
N GLN A 84 -8.11 9.45 20.29
CA GLN A 84 -9.03 9.56 21.43
C GLN A 84 -9.10 10.98 21.97
N GLY A 85 -7.96 11.57 22.31
CA GLY A 85 -7.86 12.88 22.91
C GLY A 85 -7.26 13.89 21.96
N SER A 86 -7.83 15.10 21.93
CA SER A 86 -7.34 16.23 21.17
C SER A 86 -7.54 17.51 21.99
N ARG A 87 -6.46 18.20 22.31
CA ARG A 87 -6.49 19.42 23.10
C ARG A 87 -5.53 20.46 22.55
N ALA A 88 -6.03 21.66 22.33
CA ALA A 88 -5.23 22.81 21.94
C ALA A 88 -5.51 23.99 22.88
N GLN A 89 -4.46 24.70 23.27
CA GLN A 89 -4.55 25.95 24.00
C GLN A 89 -3.59 26.96 23.40
N PHE A 90 -4.02 28.23 23.35
CA PHE A 90 -3.21 29.30 22.81
C PHE A 90 -3.10 30.43 23.83
N MET A 91 -1.92 31.03 23.93
CA MET A 91 -1.60 32.11 24.86
C MET A 91 -0.97 33.27 24.11
N HIS A 92 -1.40 34.49 24.39
CA HIS A 92 -0.68 35.70 24.04
C HIS A 92 -0.17 36.35 25.34
N GLY A 93 1.12 36.29 25.58
CA GLY A 93 1.68 36.61 26.88
C GLY A 93 1.07 35.73 27.99
N LYS A 94 0.45 36.36 29.00
CA LYS A 94 -0.27 35.67 30.09
C LYS A 94 -1.75 35.45 29.82
N ARG A 95 -2.27 35.95 28.70
CA ARG A 95 -3.70 35.91 28.38
C ARG A 95 -4.01 34.70 27.52
N ARG A 96 -5.00 33.91 27.96
CA ARG A 96 -5.53 32.81 27.13
C ARG A 96 -6.33 33.37 25.95
N VAL A 97 -6.06 32.86 24.75
CA VAL A 97 -6.83 33.14 23.55
C VAL A 97 -7.96 32.12 23.46
N ALA A 98 -9.21 32.59 23.49
CA ALA A 98 -10.37 31.73 23.28
C ALA A 98 -10.52 31.43 21.79
N LEU A 99 -10.82 30.17 21.45
CA LEU A 99 -11.21 29.73 20.12
C LEU A 99 -12.69 29.34 20.11
N PRO A 100 -13.33 29.35 18.93
CA PRO A 100 -14.66 28.75 18.77
C PRO A 100 -14.62 27.28 19.16
N GLU A 101 -15.70 26.78 19.71
CA GLU A 101 -15.86 25.35 20.00
C GLU A 101 -15.71 24.52 18.72
N GLY A 102 -14.94 23.46 18.78
CA GLY A 102 -14.65 22.62 17.61
C GLY A 102 -13.74 23.27 16.55
N GLY A 103 -13.18 24.48 16.82
CA GLY A 103 -12.34 25.20 15.84
C GLY A 103 -10.92 24.64 15.66
N SER A 104 -10.52 23.62 16.45
CA SER A 104 -9.19 23.00 16.38
C SER A 104 -9.24 21.50 16.54
N PHE A 105 -8.24 20.82 15.94
CA PHE A 105 -8.03 19.38 16.11
C PHE A 105 -6.54 19.08 16.15
N VAL A 106 -6.13 18.23 17.10
CA VAL A 106 -4.73 17.81 17.30
C VAL A 106 -4.62 16.32 17.10
N VAL A 107 -3.63 15.89 16.35
CA VAL A 107 -3.31 14.47 16.14
C VAL A 107 -1.84 14.20 16.45
N THR A 108 -1.54 12.98 16.81
CA THR A 108 -0.16 12.50 16.99
C THR A 108 0.05 11.17 16.30
N SER A 109 1.27 10.93 15.83
CA SER A 109 1.72 9.61 15.37
C SER A 109 2.02 8.65 16.52
N GLY A 110 2.24 9.15 17.75
CA GLY A 110 2.52 8.38 18.95
C GLY A 110 1.27 7.97 19.73
N LEU A 111 1.47 7.32 20.88
CA LEU A 111 0.38 6.99 21.82
C LEU A 111 -0.13 8.24 22.55
N ARG A 112 0.78 9.08 22.95
CA ARG A 112 0.51 10.39 23.57
C ARG A 112 1.66 11.32 23.28
N SER A 113 1.34 12.52 22.82
CA SER A 113 2.30 13.59 22.64
C SER A 113 1.79 14.85 23.30
N LEU A 114 2.69 15.56 23.95
CA LEU A 114 2.42 16.80 24.66
C LEU A 114 3.50 17.83 24.32
N ILE A 115 3.04 19.00 23.91
CA ILE A 115 3.89 20.18 23.74
C ILE A 115 3.28 21.28 24.61
N GLU A 116 4.13 21.96 25.39
CA GLU A 116 3.70 23.01 26.27
C GLU A 116 4.36 24.33 25.92
N ASN A 117 3.51 25.38 25.80
CA ASN A 117 3.90 26.76 25.65
C ASN A 117 4.94 27.05 24.55
N ALA A 118 4.86 26.32 23.41
CA ALA A 118 5.76 26.49 22.28
C ALA A 118 5.39 27.72 21.42
N PRO A 119 6.36 28.58 21.04
CA PRO A 119 6.08 29.75 20.20
C PRO A 119 5.65 29.35 18.78
N LEU A 120 4.62 30.01 18.26
CA LEU A 120 4.14 29.85 16.90
C LEU A 120 4.92 30.74 15.94
N VAL A 121 5.39 30.18 14.86
CA VAL A 121 6.06 30.89 13.76
C VAL A 121 5.44 30.55 12.41
N TYR A 122 5.04 31.57 11.67
CA TYR A 122 4.56 31.37 10.30
C TYR A 122 5.75 31.21 9.35
N VAL A 123 5.75 30.14 8.55
CA VAL A 123 6.90 29.73 7.73
C VAL A 123 6.75 30.03 6.23
N GLY A 124 5.59 30.53 5.78
CA GLY A 124 5.33 30.85 4.37
C GLY A 124 5.33 29.64 3.46
N THR A 125 5.49 29.88 2.16
CA THR A 125 5.51 28.84 1.12
C THR A 125 6.80 28.01 1.10
N ASN A 126 7.93 28.57 1.56
CA ASN A 126 9.27 27.96 1.55
C ASN A 126 9.51 27.15 2.83
N ALA A 127 8.76 26.10 3.03
CA ALA A 127 8.89 25.24 4.19
C ALA A 127 10.01 24.21 3.99
N GLY A 128 11.17 24.44 4.60
CA GLY A 128 12.23 23.45 4.76
C GLY A 128 13.39 23.58 3.79
N GLY A 129 14.47 24.20 4.23
CA GLY A 129 15.80 24.22 3.62
C GLY A 129 16.86 24.11 4.72
N ASP A 130 18.14 24.03 4.38
CA ASP A 130 19.27 23.78 5.30
C ASP A 130 19.39 24.78 6.47
N GLY A 131 18.76 25.95 6.42
CA GLY A 131 18.67 26.91 7.52
C GLY A 131 17.49 26.74 8.49
N ALA A 132 16.51 25.91 8.13
CA ALA A 132 15.25 25.79 8.86
C ALA A 132 15.39 25.19 10.26
N ARG A 133 16.37 24.31 10.51
CA ARG A 133 16.57 23.64 11.80
C ARG A 133 16.77 24.62 12.95
N THR A 134 17.56 25.68 12.75
CA THR A 134 17.84 26.67 13.79
C THR A 134 16.61 27.57 14.05
N GLU A 135 15.79 27.80 13.04
CA GLU A 135 14.61 28.65 13.13
C GLU A 135 13.39 27.88 13.71
N LEU A 136 13.32 26.56 13.57
CA LEU A 136 12.15 25.75 13.93
C LEU A 136 12.31 24.98 15.23
N ALA A 137 13.55 24.79 15.71
CA ALA A 137 13.79 24.04 16.96
C ALA A 137 13.01 24.63 18.16
N GLY A 138 12.19 23.79 18.79
CA GLY A 138 11.35 24.18 19.92
C GLY A 138 10.14 25.06 19.55
N ARG A 139 9.83 25.21 18.28
CA ARG A 139 8.73 26.06 17.79
C ARG A 139 7.67 25.26 17.05
N VAL A 140 6.49 25.85 16.94
CA VAL A 140 5.38 25.32 16.14
C VAL A 140 5.38 26.03 14.79
N ALA A 141 5.61 25.28 13.73
CA ALA A 141 5.56 25.81 12.37
C ALA A 141 4.09 26.01 11.95
N VAL A 142 3.72 27.21 11.56
CA VAL A 142 2.38 27.55 11.06
C VAL A 142 2.42 27.64 9.53
N ILE A 143 1.54 26.88 8.87
CA ILE A 143 1.34 26.90 7.43
C ILE A 143 -0.10 27.18 7.05
N LEU A 144 -0.32 27.73 5.87
CA LEU A 144 -1.65 27.93 5.30
C LEU A 144 -1.94 26.82 4.28
N ASP A 145 -3.15 26.25 4.33
CA ASP A 145 -3.58 25.19 3.43
C ASP A 145 -3.67 25.68 1.97
N SER A 146 -4.09 26.94 1.78
CA SER A 146 -4.13 27.61 0.48
C SER A 146 -2.76 27.73 -0.23
N GLU A 147 -1.67 27.62 0.52
CA GLU A 147 -0.30 27.69 0.02
C GLU A 147 0.26 26.32 -0.39
N ALA A 148 -0.52 25.25 -0.23
CA ALA A 148 -0.09 23.93 -0.69
C ALA A 148 0.15 23.98 -2.20
N PRO A 149 1.35 23.58 -2.69
CA PRO A 149 1.59 23.53 -4.13
C PRO A 149 0.56 22.58 -4.78
N PRO A 150 0.05 22.93 -5.97
CA PRO A 150 -0.79 22.00 -6.70
C PRO A 150 -0.01 20.69 -6.89
N PRO A 151 -0.69 19.53 -6.89
CA PRO A 151 -0.04 18.27 -7.17
C PRO A 151 0.69 18.40 -8.51
N GLU A 152 1.98 18.02 -8.54
CA GLU A 152 2.72 18.03 -9.80
C GLU A 152 1.95 17.18 -10.82
N PRO A 153 1.78 17.65 -12.07
CA PRO A 153 1.17 16.84 -13.09
C PRO A 153 1.97 15.53 -13.21
N ALA A 154 1.27 14.41 -13.29
CA ALA A 154 1.91 13.12 -13.47
C ALA A 154 2.86 13.22 -14.68
N LYS A 155 4.14 12.94 -14.47
CA LYS A 155 5.07 12.82 -15.59
C LYS A 155 4.56 11.69 -16.48
N PRO A 156 4.68 11.79 -17.82
CA PRO A 156 4.37 10.66 -18.68
C PRO A 156 5.11 9.41 -18.16
N GLY A 157 4.38 8.36 -17.78
CA GLY A 157 4.93 7.15 -17.15
C GLY A 157 5.08 7.20 -15.63
N GLY A 158 4.66 8.27 -14.96
CA GLY A 158 4.73 8.39 -13.50
C GLY A 158 3.36 8.31 -12.84
N ALA A 159 3.28 7.64 -11.68
CA ALA A 159 2.10 7.77 -10.80
C ALA A 159 1.85 9.25 -10.47
N ALA A 160 0.57 9.62 -10.30
CA ALA A 160 0.23 10.95 -9.82
C ALA A 160 1.07 11.27 -8.59
N SER A 161 1.80 12.40 -8.63
CA SER A 161 2.65 12.79 -7.52
C SER A 161 1.77 12.98 -6.28
N ARG A 162 2.18 12.36 -5.16
CA ARG A 162 1.55 12.66 -3.87
C ARG A 162 1.67 14.17 -3.62
N PRO A 163 0.65 14.79 -3.03
CA PRO A 163 0.80 16.16 -2.51
C PRO A 163 2.09 16.20 -1.66
N VAL A 164 2.87 17.23 -1.84
CA VAL A 164 4.12 17.41 -1.06
C VAL A 164 3.73 17.40 0.42
N ASP A 165 4.28 16.47 1.18
CA ASP A 165 4.09 16.42 2.62
C ASP A 165 4.90 17.55 3.29
N ARG A 166 4.29 18.74 3.32
CA ARG A 166 4.89 19.93 3.95
C ARG A 166 5.04 19.75 5.46
N ALA A 167 4.05 19.11 6.09
CA ALA A 167 4.06 18.91 7.53
C ALA A 167 5.21 17.97 7.93
N GLY A 168 5.35 16.81 7.27
CA GLY A 168 6.45 15.88 7.52
C GLY A 168 7.81 16.54 7.34
N LYS A 169 8.03 17.30 6.25
CA LYS A 169 9.29 18.01 6.03
C LYS A 169 9.63 19.04 7.11
N LEU A 170 8.64 19.74 7.65
CA LEU A 170 8.84 20.70 8.74
C LEU A 170 9.19 20.01 10.05
N LEU A 171 8.55 18.88 10.35
CA LEU A 171 8.86 18.04 11.50
C LEU A 171 10.30 17.46 11.38
N GLU A 172 10.67 16.94 10.23
CA GLU A 172 12.05 16.50 9.94
C GLU A 172 13.07 17.64 10.07
N SER A 173 12.67 18.86 9.73
CA SER A 173 13.47 20.08 9.90
C SER A 173 13.52 20.61 11.34
N GLY A 174 12.93 19.89 12.31
CA GLY A 174 13.06 20.18 13.74
C GLY A 174 11.92 21.01 14.34
N ALA A 175 10.81 21.24 13.64
CA ALA A 175 9.62 21.80 14.24
C ALA A 175 9.07 20.87 15.32
N SER A 176 8.68 21.43 16.49
CA SER A 176 8.07 20.64 17.55
C SER A 176 6.66 20.18 17.19
N ALA A 177 5.94 20.95 16.39
CA ALA A 177 4.66 20.61 15.80
C ALA A 177 4.44 21.41 14.52
N VAL A 178 3.49 20.98 13.72
CA VAL A 178 2.99 21.76 12.58
C VAL A 178 1.53 22.11 12.81
N LEU A 179 1.21 23.40 12.67
CA LEU A 179 -0.13 23.92 12.71
C LEU A 179 -0.57 24.34 11.30
N THR A 180 -1.56 23.65 10.76
CA THR A 180 -2.16 23.97 9.47
C THR A 180 -3.42 24.77 9.66
N VAL A 181 -3.46 25.99 9.12
CA VAL A 181 -4.67 26.80 8.99
C VAL A 181 -5.42 26.36 7.77
N LEU A 182 -6.67 25.93 7.92
CA LEU A 182 -7.53 25.46 6.84
C LEU A 182 -8.25 26.66 6.18
N ASP A 183 -7.50 27.42 5.42
CA ASP A 183 -7.96 28.61 4.68
C ASP A 183 -8.19 28.34 3.18
N GLY A 184 -7.97 27.11 2.75
CA GLY A 184 -8.13 26.63 1.38
C GLY A 184 -9.43 25.86 1.17
N ASN A 185 -9.35 24.80 0.37
CA ASN A 185 -10.52 23.99 -0.03
C ASN A 185 -10.91 22.90 0.98
N ARG A 186 -10.08 22.65 2.00
CA ARG A 186 -10.36 21.63 3.03
C ARG A 186 -11.05 22.26 4.22
N SER A 187 -12.12 21.65 4.67
CA SER A 187 -12.75 22.01 5.95
C SER A 187 -12.15 21.21 7.12
N LEU A 188 -12.37 21.71 8.35
CA LEU A 188 -11.97 20.94 9.54
C LEU A 188 -12.77 19.64 9.64
N GLU A 189 -14.01 19.59 9.14
CA GLU A 189 -14.83 18.38 9.07
C GLU A 189 -14.20 17.34 8.14
N ASP A 190 -13.70 17.73 6.97
CA ASP A 190 -12.98 16.83 6.06
C ASP A 190 -11.71 16.24 6.71
N VAL A 191 -10.98 17.06 7.46
CA VAL A 191 -9.79 16.60 8.20
C VAL A 191 -10.20 15.64 9.30
N LEU A 192 -11.24 15.96 10.08
CA LEU A 192 -11.77 15.09 11.13
C LEU A 192 -12.24 13.74 10.59
N ALA A 193 -12.96 13.75 9.47
CA ALA A 193 -13.45 12.52 8.82
C ALA A 193 -12.31 11.58 8.41
N ARG A 194 -11.17 12.12 8.00
CA ARG A 194 -9.98 11.33 7.60
C ARG A 194 -9.12 10.94 8.79
N ARG A 195 -8.83 11.87 9.71
CA ARG A 195 -7.85 11.69 10.79
C ARG A 195 -8.43 11.00 12.04
N ARG A 196 -9.76 10.88 12.14
CA ARG A 196 -10.42 10.07 13.18
C ARG A 196 -10.47 8.59 12.85
N ARG A 197 -10.15 8.21 11.62
CA ARG A 197 -10.02 6.80 11.24
C ARG A 197 -8.81 6.18 11.92
N ALA A 198 -8.91 4.88 12.19
CA ALA A 198 -7.78 4.13 12.69
C ALA A 198 -6.59 4.22 11.72
N GLY A 199 -5.39 4.38 12.26
CA GLY A 199 -4.13 4.21 11.54
C GLY A 199 -3.51 2.88 11.91
N TYR A 200 -2.87 2.23 10.96
CA TYR A 200 -2.21 0.94 11.15
C TYR A 200 -0.72 1.04 10.87
N ALA A 201 0.08 0.23 11.58
CA ALA A 201 1.52 0.14 11.39
C ALA A 201 2.03 -1.23 11.85
N LEU A 202 3.27 -1.58 11.49
CA LEU A 202 3.97 -2.69 12.11
C LEU A 202 4.30 -2.35 13.57
N ALA A 203 4.14 -3.32 14.48
CA ALA A 203 4.34 -3.09 15.92
C ALA A 203 5.78 -2.69 16.29
N GLY A 204 6.76 -3.08 15.47
CA GLY A 204 8.16 -2.71 15.62
C GLY A 204 8.52 -1.33 15.07
N GLU A 205 7.65 -0.71 14.31
CA GLU A 205 7.91 0.58 13.69
C GLU A 205 7.96 1.67 14.76
N LYS A 206 9.09 2.38 14.82
CA LYS A 206 9.26 3.54 15.70
C LYS A 206 8.47 4.71 15.12
N LEU A 207 7.20 4.76 15.46
CA LEU A 207 6.39 5.93 15.16
C LEU A 207 6.83 7.06 16.09
N GLY A 208 7.13 8.22 15.51
CA GLY A 208 7.51 9.41 16.23
C GLY A 208 6.43 9.89 17.21
N GLY A 209 6.70 10.95 17.94
CA GLY A 209 5.70 11.65 18.74
C GLY A 209 5.23 12.93 18.05
N ASP A 210 5.23 12.96 16.73
CA ASP A 210 4.91 14.11 15.91
C ASP A 210 3.50 14.63 16.20
N ILE A 211 3.36 15.94 16.30
CA ILE A 211 2.07 16.61 16.51
C ILE A 211 1.73 17.43 15.27
N GLU A 212 0.57 17.18 14.71
CA GLU A 212 -0.09 18.04 13.75
C GLU A 212 -1.33 18.69 14.40
N VAL A 213 -1.49 19.99 14.19
CA VAL A 213 -2.62 20.80 14.67
C VAL A 213 -3.35 21.36 13.46
N PHE A 214 -4.66 21.24 13.45
CA PHE A 214 -5.51 21.81 12.42
C PHE A 214 -6.40 22.87 13.04
N LEU A 215 -6.44 24.07 12.43
CA LEU A 215 -7.33 25.14 12.81
C LEU A 215 -8.26 25.49 11.65
N SER A 216 -9.54 25.70 11.94
CA SER A 216 -10.44 26.34 10.97
C SER A 216 -9.98 27.77 10.69
N ALA A 217 -10.31 28.31 9.51
CA ALA A 217 -9.99 29.68 9.15
C ALA A 217 -10.55 30.71 10.19
N ASP A 218 -11.76 30.45 10.69
CA ASP A 218 -12.39 31.32 11.70
C ASP A 218 -11.62 31.28 13.03
N ALA A 219 -11.22 30.11 13.50
CA ALA A 219 -10.43 29.95 14.71
C ALA A 219 -9.06 30.64 14.56
N ALA A 220 -8.42 30.51 13.41
CA ALA A 220 -7.16 31.18 13.12
C ALA A 220 -7.31 32.70 13.07
N ASN A 221 -8.34 33.24 12.43
CA ASN A 221 -8.62 34.68 12.41
C ASN A 221 -8.85 35.24 13.82
N GLN A 222 -9.63 34.55 14.67
CA GLN A 222 -9.82 34.95 16.06
C GLN A 222 -8.52 34.95 16.87
N MET A 223 -7.70 33.88 16.68
CA MET A 223 -6.40 33.76 17.33
C MET A 223 -5.46 34.90 16.94
N LEU A 224 -5.34 35.19 15.64
CA LEU A 224 -4.48 36.26 15.13
C LEU A 224 -4.95 37.63 15.59
N ALA A 225 -6.25 37.91 15.53
CA ALA A 225 -6.84 39.19 15.99
C ALA A 225 -6.61 39.41 17.51
N ALA A 226 -6.78 38.39 18.33
CA ALA A 226 -6.58 38.46 19.78
C ALA A 226 -5.13 38.76 20.19
N SER A 227 -4.16 38.45 19.32
CA SER A 227 -2.72 38.69 19.55
C SER A 227 -2.19 39.95 18.86
N GLY A 228 -2.99 40.61 18.01
CA GLY A 228 -2.52 41.72 17.16
C GLY A 228 -1.57 41.22 16.04
N ALA A 229 -1.57 39.94 15.74
CA ALA A 229 -0.80 39.36 14.65
C ALA A 229 -1.39 39.72 13.27
N PRO A 230 -0.62 39.63 12.18
CA PRO A 230 -1.13 39.86 10.83
C PRO A 230 -2.29 38.92 10.48
N THR A 231 -3.24 39.39 9.67
CA THR A 231 -4.34 38.55 9.16
C THR A 231 -3.84 37.43 8.28
N ILE A 232 -4.66 36.38 8.06
CA ILE A 232 -4.33 35.27 7.14
C ILE A 232 -3.94 35.85 5.75
N ALA A 233 -4.70 36.79 5.20
CA ALA A 233 -4.41 37.40 3.91
C ALA A 233 -3.04 38.13 3.91
N SER A 234 -2.70 38.82 4.99
CA SER A 234 -1.39 39.49 5.12
C SER A 234 -0.24 38.49 5.27
N LEU A 235 -0.46 37.37 5.97
CA LEU A 235 0.52 36.27 6.07
C LEU A 235 0.75 35.64 4.71
N HIS A 236 -0.31 35.32 4.00
CA HIS A 236 -0.24 34.72 2.65
C HIS A 236 0.55 35.64 1.69
N ALA A 237 0.23 36.95 1.63
CA ALA A 237 0.94 37.90 0.79
C ALA A 237 2.43 38.01 1.15
N ALA A 238 2.75 37.98 2.45
CA ALA A 238 4.14 38.01 2.91
C ALA A 238 4.89 36.70 2.61
N GLY A 239 4.26 35.54 2.81
CA GLY A 239 4.85 34.23 2.63
C GLY A 239 5.18 33.88 1.19
N ALA A 240 4.53 34.54 0.22
CA ALA A 240 4.81 34.40 -1.20
C ALA A 240 6.04 35.23 -1.68
N ALA A 241 6.57 36.12 -0.82
CA ALA A 241 7.68 36.99 -1.20
C ALA A 241 9.01 36.20 -1.31
N PRO A 242 9.84 36.47 -2.33
CA PRO A 242 11.17 35.87 -2.42
C PRO A 242 12.02 36.20 -1.19
N GLY A 243 12.69 35.18 -0.63
CA GLY A 243 13.54 35.36 0.55
C GLY A 243 12.77 35.56 1.86
N PHE A 244 11.49 35.17 1.90
CA PHE A 244 10.70 35.19 3.13
C PHE A 244 11.38 34.32 4.22
N SER A 245 11.52 34.90 5.41
CA SER A 245 11.98 34.19 6.62
C SER A 245 10.84 34.02 7.61
N ALA A 246 10.93 32.98 8.45
CA ALA A 246 9.87 32.67 9.43
C ALA A 246 9.54 33.86 10.35
N LYS A 247 8.25 34.14 10.53
CA LYS A 247 7.76 35.25 11.34
C LYS A 247 7.12 34.77 12.64
N PRO A 248 7.62 35.17 13.81
CA PRO A 248 6.93 34.94 15.08
C PRO A 248 5.55 35.60 15.10
N LEU A 249 4.54 34.85 15.60
CA LEU A 249 3.17 35.37 15.68
C LEU A 249 2.84 35.97 17.04
N GLY A 250 3.78 35.94 18.00
CA GLY A 250 3.53 36.44 19.37
C GLY A 250 2.56 35.56 20.16
N ILE A 251 2.31 34.36 19.72
CA ILE A 251 1.39 33.39 20.31
C ILE A 251 2.18 32.14 20.67
N ASN A 252 1.87 31.60 21.83
CA ASN A 252 2.37 30.27 22.23
C ASN A 252 1.23 29.27 22.24
N GLY A 253 1.51 28.03 21.80
CA GLY A 253 0.57 26.91 21.77
C GLY A 253 0.97 25.81 22.76
N SER A 254 -0.05 25.22 23.38
CA SER A 254 0.09 23.93 24.09
C SER A 254 -0.85 22.94 23.46
N PHE A 255 -0.32 21.76 23.11
CA PHE A 255 -1.04 20.74 22.33
C PHE A 255 -0.88 19.39 22.97
N GLU A 256 -1.95 18.66 23.07
CA GLU A 256 -1.96 17.29 23.53
C GLU A 256 -2.84 16.45 22.61
N ALA A 257 -2.31 15.30 22.19
CA ALA A 257 -3.08 14.29 21.49
C ALA A 257 -2.79 12.91 22.09
N THR A 258 -3.81 12.08 22.12
CA THR A 258 -3.72 10.69 22.59
C THR A 258 -4.40 9.76 21.63
N ASN A 259 -3.82 8.55 21.47
CA ASN A 259 -4.39 7.45 20.71
C ASN A 259 -4.64 6.24 21.62
N ARG A 260 -5.68 5.47 21.34
CA ARG A 260 -5.82 4.11 21.82
C ARG A 260 -5.09 3.18 20.87
N GLU A 261 -4.24 2.33 21.39
CA GLU A 261 -3.54 1.30 20.61
C GLU A 261 -4.14 -0.08 20.88
N THR A 262 -4.37 -0.82 19.82
CA THR A 262 -4.76 -2.24 19.87
C THR A 262 -3.73 -3.03 19.06
N ARG A 263 -3.23 -4.14 19.60
CA ARG A 263 -2.31 -5.03 18.88
C ARG A 263 -3.09 -6.14 18.20
N ILE A 264 -2.77 -6.37 16.94
CA ILE A 264 -3.33 -7.41 16.10
C ILE A 264 -2.22 -8.37 15.73
N LYS A 265 -2.38 -9.65 16.07
CA LYS A 265 -1.48 -10.71 15.64
C LYS A 265 -2.07 -11.37 14.39
N THR A 266 -1.30 -11.36 13.33
CA THR A 266 -1.69 -11.92 12.04
C THR A 266 -0.49 -12.61 11.39
N HIS A 267 -0.63 -13.15 10.16
CA HIS A 267 0.41 -13.93 9.52
C HIS A 267 0.42 -13.73 8.01
N ASN A 268 1.62 -13.70 7.44
CA ASN A 268 1.79 -14.05 6.04
C ASN A 268 1.85 -15.57 5.91
N LEU A 269 1.29 -16.14 4.84
CA LEU A 269 1.47 -17.54 4.48
C LEU A 269 2.53 -17.62 3.41
N ILE A 270 3.55 -18.49 3.61
CA ILE A 270 4.66 -18.61 2.69
C ILE A 270 4.85 -20.08 2.32
N GLY A 271 4.64 -20.38 1.04
CA GLY A 271 4.94 -21.66 0.44
C GLY A 271 6.15 -21.59 -0.50
N LYS A 272 6.83 -22.69 -0.71
CA LYS A 272 8.00 -22.79 -1.59
C LYS A 272 7.86 -23.98 -2.53
N LEU A 273 8.22 -23.77 -3.79
CA LEU A 273 8.53 -24.80 -4.75
C LEU A 273 10.04 -24.81 -4.97
N GLU A 274 10.70 -25.88 -4.54
CA GLU A 274 12.15 -25.98 -4.59
C GLU A 274 12.68 -26.08 -6.01
N GLY A 275 13.69 -25.29 -6.30
CA GLY A 275 14.42 -25.31 -7.57
C GLY A 275 15.56 -26.34 -7.56
N ARG A 276 15.87 -26.91 -8.73
CA ARG A 276 16.95 -27.90 -8.88
C ARG A 276 18.37 -27.31 -8.84
N ARG A 277 18.53 -25.99 -8.70
CA ARG A 277 19.81 -25.27 -8.62
C ARG A 277 19.88 -24.40 -7.37
N PRO A 278 20.20 -24.96 -6.20
CA PRO A 278 20.33 -24.21 -4.97
C PRO A 278 21.27 -23.01 -5.13
N GLY A 279 20.88 -21.85 -4.55
CA GLY A 279 21.68 -20.64 -4.58
C GLY A 279 21.66 -19.86 -5.91
N SER A 280 20.88 -20.28 -6.91
CA SER A 280 20.78 -19.57 -8.19
C SER A 280 19.81 -18.36 -8.16
N GLY A 281 19.28 -18.02 -7.00
CA GLY A 281 18.26 -17.00 -6.80
C GLY A 281 16.84 -17.57 -6.73
N ALA A 282 15.86 -16.70 -6.54
CA ALA A 282 14.46 -17.07 -6.41
C ALA A 282 13.53 -16.12 -7.18
N VAL A 283 12.35 -16.63 -7.54
CA VAL A 283 11.21 -15.84 -7.99
C VAL A 283 10.18 -15.80 -6.88
N VAL A 284 9.56 -14.64 -6.65
CA VAL A 284 8.47 -14.47 -5.68
C VAL A 284 7.18 -14.19 -6.44
N LEU A 285 6.10 -14.89 -6.08
CA LEU A 285 4.75 -14.61 -6.53
C LEU A 285 3.89 -14.34 -5.31
N MET A 286 3.22 -13.18 -5.26
CA MET A 286 2.49 -12.74 -4.10
C MET A 286 1.08 -12.26 -4.42
N ALA A 287 0.19 -12.34 -3.41
CA ALA A 287 -1.15 -11.78 -3.41
C ALA A 287 -1.58 -11.59 -1.95
N HIS A 288 -2.29 -10.50 -1.64
CA HIS A 288 -2.78 -10.34 -0.28
C HIS A 288 -4.02 -11.21 -0.01
N TRP A 289 -4.13 -11.68 1.24
CA TRP A 289 -5.26 -12.51 1.63
C TRP A 289 -6.32 -11.75 2.43
N ASP A 290 -5.93 -10.64 3.04
CA ASP A 290 -6.81 -9.83 3.87
C ASP A 290 -7.82 -9.01 3.04
N HIS A 291 -8.90 -8.62 3.72
CA HIS A 291 -9.82 -7.60 3.27
C HIS A 291 -10.46 -6.92 4.49
N PHE A 292 -11.46 -6.06 4.30
CA PHE A 292 -11.95 -5.18 5.36
C PHE A 292 -12.90 -5.83 6.38
N GLY A 293 -13.24 -7.09 6.26
CA GLY A 293 -14.24 -7.68 7.15
C GLY A 293 -15.60 -7.02 6.96
N LYS A 294 -16.07 -6.33 7.98
CA LYS A 294 -17.26 -5.48 7.89
C LYS A 294 -16.88 -4.11 7.33
N CYS A 295 -17.52 -3.72 6.25
CA CYS A 295 -17.28 -2.45 5.55
C CYS A 295 -18.55 -1.61 5.35
N ALA A 296 -19.67 -2.06 5.85
CA ALA A 296 -20.95 -1.35 5.84
C ALA A 296 -21.63 -1.46 7.19
N GLU A 297 -22.51 -0.49 7.49
CA GLU A 297 -23.27 -0.41 8.73
C GLU A 297 -24.78 -0.49 8.45
N PRO A 298 -25.59 -0.94 9.43
CA PRO A 298 -27.04 -0.84 9.30
C PRO A 298 -27.48 0.61 8.97
N PRO A 299 -28.48 0.82 8.11
CA PRO A 299 -29.46 -0.15 7.64
C PRO A 299 -29.10 -0.95 6.38
N ALA A 300 -27.82 -1.01 5.96
CA ALA A 300 -27.41 -1.85 4.85
C ALA A 300 -27.73 -3.33 5.15
N GLU A 301 -28.25 -4.04 4.15
CA GLU A 301 -28.59 -5.46 4.29
C GLU A 301 -27.35 -6.35 4.36
N LYS A 302 -26.31 -6.00 3.61
CA LYS A 302 -25.01 -6.69 3.57
C LYS A 302 -23.96 -5.83 4.25
N LEU A 303 -23.32 -6.36 5.28
CA LEU A 303 -22.35 -5.65 6.10
C LEU A 303 -20.89 -6.05 5.79
N ILE A 304 -20.71 -7.26 5.24
CA ILE A 304 -19.39 -7.84 4.97
C ILE A 304 -18.96 -7.45 3.56
N CYS A 305 -17.69 -7.06 3.43
CA CYS A 305 -17.00 -6.95 2.14
C CYS A 305 -16.40 -8.31 1.79
N PRO A 306 -16.96 -9.06 0.82
CA PRO A 306 -16.47 -10.39 0.48
C PRO A 306 -15.09 -10.37 -0.18
N GLY A 307 -14.76 -9.29 -0.90
CA GLY A 307 -13.47 -9.14 -1.61
C GLY A 307 -13.23 -10.27 -2.60
N ALA A 308 -14.18 -10.50 -3.52
CA ALA A 308 -14.06 -11.58 -4.50
C ALA A 308 -13.04 -11.26 -5.58
N VAL A 309 -13.09 -10.04 -6.12
CA VAL A 309 -12.06 -9.51 -7.01
C VAL A 309 -10.86 -9.08 -6.18
N ASP A 310 -11.09 -8.39 -5.09
CA ASP A 310 -10.09 -7.82 -4.19
C ASP A 310 -10.02 -8.58 -2.85
N ASN A 311 -9.16 -9.58 -2.61
CA ASN A 311 -8.24 -10.18 -3.58
C ASN A 311 -8.33 -11.72 -3.54
N ALA A 312 -9.56 -12.28 -3.33
CA ALA A 312 -9.74 -13.73 -3.48
C ALA A 312 -9.33 -14.19 -4.89
N SER A 313 -9.46 -13.31 -5.90
CA SER A 313 -9.05 -13.58 -7.27
C SER A 313 -7.55 -13.78 -7.40
N GLY A 314 -6.73 -12.88 -6.85
CA GLY A 314 -5.27 -12.98 -6.89
C GLY A 314 -4.75 -14.22 -6.16
N LEU A 315 -5.29 -14.52 -4.98
CA LEU A 315 -4.99 -15.75 -4.24
C LEU A 315 -5.29 -17.01 -5.05
N SER A 316 -6.43 -16.99 -5.77
CA SER A 316 -6.81 -18.09 -6.66
C SER A 316 -5.83 -18.24 -7.81
N VAL A 317 -5.43 -17.14 -8.43
CA VAL A 317 -4.45 -17.14 -9.53
C VAL A 317 -3.11 -17.71 -9.05
N ILE A 318 -2.52 -17.22 -7.94
CA ILE A 318 -1.21 -17.72 -7.47
C ILE A 318 -1.29 -19.19 -7.07
N THR A 319 -2.42 -19.65 -6.52
CA THR A 319 -2.64 -21.06 -6.17
C THR A 319 -2.66 -21.93 -7.42
N GLU A 320 -3.34 -21.51 -8.48
CA GLU A 320 -3.37 -22.28 -9.73
C GLU A 320 -2.05 -22.20 -10.51
N VAL A 321 -1.31 -21.09 -10.41
CA VAL A 321 0.08 -21.01 -10.92
C VAL A 321 0.97 -22.02 -10.20
N ALA A 322 0.87 -22.13 -8.87
CA ALA A 322 1.60 -23.13 -8.10
C ALA A 322 1.28 -24.55 -8.58
N ARG A 323 0.00 -24.84 -8.83
CA ARG A 323 -0.45 -26.15 -9.36
C ARG A 323 0.14 -26.45 -10.74
N GLN A 324 0.13 -25.46 -11.65
CA GLN A 324 0.69 -25.61 -13.01
C GLN A 324 2.21 -25.83 -12.98
N LEU A 325 2.91 -25.16 -12.07
CA LEU A 325 4.36 -25.28 -11.95
C LEU A 325 4.76 -26.60 -11.30
N SER A 326 4.08 -27.02 -10.23
CA SER A 326 4.34 -28.28 -9.52
C SER A 326 4.08 -29.51 -10.41
N ALA A 327 3.05 -29.47 -11.25
CA ALA A 327 2.77 -30.55 -12.23
C ALA A 327 3.73 -30.56 -13.43
N GLY A 328 4.56 -29.53 -13.58
CA GLY A 328 5.47 -29.35 -14.70
C GLY A 328 6.87 -29.95 -14.49
N LYS A 329 7.79 -29.54 -15.35
CA LYS A 329 9.22 -29.86 -15.16
C LYS A 329 9.78 -29.06 -14.00
N PRO A 330 10.68 -29.62 -13.15
CA PRO A 330 11.33 -28.88 -12.08
C PRO A 330 12.04 -27.62 -12.59
N LEU A 331 11.81 -26.51 -11.91
CA LEU A 331 12.41 -25.22 -12.21
C LEU A 331 13.89 -25.19 -11.80
N GLU A 332 14.67 -24.23 -12.30
CA GLU A 332 16.06 -24.09 -11.88
C GLU A 332 16.16 -23.32 -10.56
N ARG A 333 15.44 -22.21 -10.42
CA ARG A 333 15.37 -21.38 -9.21
C ARG A 333 14.22 -21.79 -8.32
N ASP A 334 14.37 -21.49 -7.04
CA ASP A 334 13.28 -21.56 -6.08
C ASP A 334 12.14 -20.60 -6.46
N VAL A 335 10.89 -20.98 -6.16
CA VAL A 335 9.74 -20.09 -6.29
C VAL A 335 9.03 -20.01 -4.95
N TYR A 336 8.90 -18.79 -4.45
CA TYR A 336 8.15 -18.51 -3.23
C TYR A 336 6.75 -17.98 -3.57
N PHE A 337 5.75 -18.56 -2.94
CA PHE A 337 4.37 -18.11 -2.99
C PHE A 337 4.03 -17.46 -1.67
N VAL A 338 3.61 -16.20 -1.69
CA VAL A 338 3.38 -15.42 -0.49
C VAL A 338 1.95 -14.88 -0.50
N ALA A 339 1.14 -15.32 0.47
CA ALA A 339 -0.13 -14.68 0.74
C ALA A 339 0.09 -13.68 1.90
N THR A 340 0.06 -12.40 1.59
CA THR A 340 0.37 -11.30 2.52
C THR A 340 -0.85 -10.88 3.32
N THR A 341 -0.65 -10.41 4.55
CA THR A 341 -1.65 -9.81 5.42
C THR A 341 -1.57 -8.28 5.36
N GLY A 342 -2.65 -7.58 5.71
CA GLY A 342 -2.62 -6.14 5.95
C GLY A 342 -2.20 -5.29 4.75
N GLU A 343 -2.46 -5.73 3.55
CA GLU A 343 -2.30 -4.93 2.33
C GLU A 343 -3.22 -3.73 2.39
N GLU A 344 -4.49 -3.96 2.72
CA GLU A 344 -5.55 -2.97 2.88
C GLU A 344 -5.28 -1.95 3.99
N LEU A 345 -4.40 -2.32 4.91
CA LEU A 345 -3.98 -1.50 6.04
C LEU A 345 -2.70 -0.70 5.75
N GLY A 346 -2.14 -0.83 4.55
CA GLY A 346 -0.97 -0.08 4.08
C GLY A 346 0.22 -0.94 3.69
N LEU A 347 0.02 -2.08 3.02
CA LEU A 347 1.03 -3.03 2.53
C LEU A 347 1.85 -3.67 3.67
N LEU A 348 1.28 -3.77 4.89
CA LEU A 348 2.05 -4.07 6.10
C LEU A 348 2.64 -5.48 6.08
N GLY A 349 1.93 -6.46 5.52
CA GLY A 349 2.46 -7.82 5.39
C GLY A 349 3.61 -7.93 4.39
N ALA A 350 3.53 -7.21 3.28
CA ALA A 350 4.62 -7.14 2.32
C ALA A 350 5.84 -6.40 2.90
N MET A 351 5.63 -5.35 3.68
CA MET A 351 6.70 -4.67 4.43
C MET A 351 7.34 -5.62 5.45
N ALA A 352 6.54 -6.35 6.23
CA ALA A 352 7.04 -7.34 7.18
C ALA A 352 7.84 -8.46 6.48
N PHE A 353 7.39 -8.91 5.31
CA PHE A 353 8.14 -9.87 4.49
C PHE A 353 9.48 -9.29 4.02
N ALA A 354 9.51 -8.01 3.61
CA ALA A 354 10.73 -7.35 3.18
C ALA A 354 11.72 -7.09 4.33
N GLU A 355 11.22 -6.84 5.53
CA GLU A 355 12.07 -6.64 6.73
C GLU A 355 12.62 -7.95 7.31
N ASN A 356 11.84 -9.04 7.26
CA ASN A 356 12.18 -10.36 7.78
C ASN A 356 11.97 -11.47 6.73
N PRO A 357 12.69 -11.41 5.60
CA PRO A 357 12.47 -12.35 4.51
C PRO A 357 13.04 -13.75 4.82
N PRO A 358 12.40 -14.84 4.35
CA PRO A 358 12.93 -16.20 4.51
C PRO A 358 14.17 -16.48 3.67
N LEU A 359 14.53 -15.57 2.77
CA LEU A 359 15.71 -15.62 1.91
C LEU A 359 16.29 -14.21 1.79
N PRO A 360 17.60 -14.05 1.55
CA PRO A 360 18.19 -12.72 1.30
C PRO A 360 17.48 -12.05 0.12
N LEU A 361 16.93 -10.84 0.33
CA LEU A 361 16.20 -10.10 -0.73
C LEU A 361 17.03 -9.90 -1.99
N GLY A 362 18.35 -9.73 -1.85
CA GLY A 362 19.28 -9.69 -2.99
C GLY A 362 19.28 -10.95 -3.86
N ASN A 363 18.73 -12.08 -3.38
CA ASN A 363 18.59 -13.30 -4.18
C ASN A 363 17.27 -13.37 -4.95
N VAL A 364 16.33 -12.45 -4.71
CA VAL A 364 15.07 -12.40 -5.48
C VAL A 364 15.34 -11.77 -6.84
N VAL A 365 15.32 -12.58 -7.91
CA VAL A 365 15.60 -12.13 -9.27
C VAL A 365 14.42 -11.44 -9.94
N ALA A 366 13.21 -11.78 -9.53
CA ALA A 366 11.96 -11.18 -9.97
C ALA A 366 10.86 -11.45 -8.93
N ALA A 367 10.00 -10.47 -8.72
CA ALA A 367 8.79 -10.64 -7.93
C ALA A 367 7.57 -10.16 -8.73
N PHE A 368 6.46 -10.88 -8.59
CA PHE A 368 5.20 -10.57 -9.26
C PHE A 368 4.09 -10.52 -8.22
N ASN A 369 3.37 -9.41 -8.14
CA ASN A 369 2.14 -9.32 -7.39
C ASN A 369 0.95 -9.68 -8.28
N VAL A 370 -0.08 -10.25 -7.69
CA VAL A 370 -1.36 -10.54 -8.36
C VAL A 370 -2.47 -9.97 -7.48
N ASP A 371 -3.12 -8.96 -8.01
CA ASP A 371 -4.13 -8.22 -7.30
C ASP A 371 -5.27 -7.80 -8.23
N SER A 372 -6.50 -7.93 -7.73
CA SER A 372 -7.71 -7.54 -8.45
C SER A 372 -7.82 -8.16 -9.86
N SER A 373 -7.53 -9.46 -9.99
CA SER A 373 -7.77 -10.22 -11.22
C SER A 373 -9.27 -10.45 -11.45
N GLY A 374 -9.66 -10.69 -12.72
CA GLY A 374 -11.05 -11.07 -13.03
C GLY A 374 -11.99 -9.90 -13.32
N LEU A 375 -11.47 -8.80 -13.83
CA LEU A 375 -12.28 -7.67 -14.32
C LEU A 375 -12.63 -7.75 -15.80
N VAL A 376 -11.91 -8.56 -16.57
CA VAL A 376 -11.97 -8.56 -18.03
C VAL A 376 -12.15 -9.96 -18.63
N PRO A 377 -12.75 -10.11 -19.82
CA PRO A 377 -12.81 -11.37 -20.53
C PRO A 377 -11.41 -11.81 -21.03
N ALA A 378 -11.30 -13.07 -21.42
CA ALA A 378 -10.08 -13.60 -22.01
C ALA A 378 -9.70 -12.87 -23.30
N GLY A 379 -8.39 -12.87 -23.61
CA GLY A 379 -7.87 -12.35 -24.88
C GLY A 379 -7.51 -10.87 -24.90
N LEU A 380 -7.77 -10.13 -23.82
CA LEU A 380 -7.41 -8.70 -23.75
C LEU A 380 -5.88 -8.50 -23.59
N PRO A 381 -5.36 -7.31 -23.90
CA PRO A 381 -3.97 -6.98 -23.67
C PRO A 381 -3.54 -7.17 -22.21
N VAL A 382 -2.27 -7.17 -21.97
CA VAL A 382 -1.67 -7.35 -20.64
C VAL A 382 -1.06 -6.04 -20.18
N SER A 383 -1.44 -5.56 -19.01
CA SER A 383 -0.85 -4.39 -18.36
C SER A 383 0.27 -4.79 -17.42
N VAL A 384 1.26 -3.92 -17.29
CA VAL A 384 2.32 -4.00 -16.28
C VAL A 384 2.21 -2.77 -15.39
N VAL A 385 1.84 -2.99 -14.13
CA VAL A 385 1.88 -1.94 -13.10
C VAL A 385 3.29 -1.90 -12.53
N GLY A 386 3.96 -0.78 -12.69
CA GLY A 386 5.40 -0.64 -12.45
C GLY A 386 6.24 -0.72 -13.72
N GLN A 387 5.64 -0.63 -14.90
CA GLN A 387 6.34 -0.58 -16.18
C GLN A 387 7.33 0.61 -16.20
N GLY A 388 8.57 0.35 -16.62
CA GLY A 388 9.65 1.34 -16.64
C GLY A 388 10.33 1.57 -15.27
N MET A 389 9.87 0.91 -14.21
CA MET A 389 10.42 1.09 -12.86
C MET A 389 11.43 0.02 -12.46
N THR A 390 11.46 -1.09 -13.20
CA THR A 390 12.32 -2.25 -12.89
C THR A 390 12.97 -2.80 -14.17
N PRO A 391 14.04 -3.58 -14.07
CA PRO A 391 14.65 -4.23 -15.24
C PRO A 391 13.82 -5.38 -15.83
N LEU A 392 12.66 -5.72 -15.27
CA LEU A 392 11.85 -6.87 -15.68
C LEU A 392 11.17 -6.70 -17.03
N ASP A 393 10.94 -5.48 -17.47
CA ASP A 393 10.18 -5.16 -18.70
C ASP A 393 10.64 -5.92 -19.94
N ALA A 394 11.95 -6.01 -20.15
CA ALA A 394 12.53 -6.72 -21.30
C ALA A 394 12.20 -8.25 -21.26
N GLY A 395 12.23 -8.83 -20.07
CA GLY A 395 11.86 -10.24 -19.85
C GLY A 395 10.37 -10.46 -20.06
N ILE A 396 9.54 -9.60 -19.47
CA ILE A 396 8.08 -9.65 -19.61
C ILE A 396 7.69 -9.53 -21.09
N ALA A 397 8.26 -8.57 -21.82
CA ALA A 397 7.99 -8.41 -23.24
C ALA A 397 8.36 -9.64 -24.08
N LYS A 398 9.47 -10.31 -23.74
CA LYS A 398 9.87 -11.59 -24.39
C LYS A 398 8.84 -12.68 -24.15
N VAL A 399 8.38 -12.83 -22.91
CA VAL A 399 7.37 -13.84 -22.54
C VAL A 399 6.05 -13.57 -23.26
N LEU A 400 5.52 -12.34 -23.18
CA LEU A 400 4.26 -11.98 -23.83
C LEU A 400 4.33 -12.17 -25.36
N LYS A 401 5.46 -11.82 -25.98
CA LYS A 401 5.68 -12.05 -27.43
C LYS A 401 5.65 -13.54 -27.78
N ALA A 402 6.28 -14.37 -26.97
CA ALA A 402 6.28 -15.84 -27.20
C ALA A 402 4.88 -16.44 -27.04
N MET A 403 4.10 -15.92 -26.07
CA MET A 403 2.70 -16.29 -25.85
C MET A 403 1.73 -15.67 -26.88
N LYS A 404 2.22 -14.84 -27.81
CA LYS A 404 1.42 -14.05 -28.77
C LYS A 404 0.39 -13.15 -28.07
N ARG A 405 0.72 -12.68 -26.87
CA ARG A 405 -0.09 -11.70 -26.13
C ARG A 405 0.39 -10.28 -26.41
N LYS A 406 -0.54 -9.34 -26.42
CA LYS A 406 -0.25 -7.92 -26.62
C LYS A 406 -0.02 -7.25 -25.26
N LEU A 407 1.02 -6.44 -25.16
CA LEU A 407 1.18 -5.52 -24.05
C LEU A 407 0.19 -4.36 -24.25
N ALA A 408 -0.43 -3.91 -23.17
CA ALA A 408 -1.28 -2.71 -23.19
C ALA A 408 -0.41 -1.48 -23.53
N THR A 409 -1.01 -0.54 -24.23
CA THR A 409 -0.33 0.72 -24.61
C THR A 409 -0.54 1.78 -23.54
N GLY A 410 0.51 2.55 -23.27
CA GLY A 410 0.50 3.61 -22.25
C GLY A 410 0.85 3.09 -20.86
N ASP A 411 0.85 4.01 -19.92
CA ASP A 411 1.34 3.83 -18.55
C ASP A 411 0.28 4.12 -17.47
N ALA A 412 -0.97 4.25 -17.87
CA ALA A 412 -2.08 4.56 -16.95
C ALA A 412 -2.16 3.57 -15.76
N ALA A 413 -1.78 2.31 -15.97
CA ALA A 413 -1.72 1.31 -14.91
C ALA A 413 -0.71 1.67 -13.80
N ASN A 414 0.31 2.48 -14.08
CA ASN A 414 1.29 2.92 -13.08
C ASN A 414 0.71 3.82 -11.98
N ALA A 415 -0.51 4.36 -12.16
CA ALA A 415 -1.24 5.03 -11.09
C ALA A 415 -1.46 4.13 -9.87
N PHE A 416 -1.44 2.81 -10.06
CA PHE A 416 -1.62 1.80 -9.02
C PHE A 416 -0.30 1.27 -8.45
N ALA A 417 0.87 1.67 -8.98
CA ALA A 417 2.17 1.08 -8.62
C ALA A 417 2.49 1.16 -7.11
N ARG A 418 2.03 2.20 -6.42
CA ARG A 418 2.25 2.41 -4.98
C ARG A 418 1.11 1.89 -4.08
N ARG A 419 0.14 1.21 -4.66
CA ARG A 419 -1.08 0.77 -3.98
C ARG A 419 -1.19 -0.76 -3.93
N GLN A 420 -0.07 -1.46 -4.07
CA GLN A 420 -0.03 -2.91 -4.11
C GLN A 420 1.33 -3.42 -3.60
N ASP A 421 1.40 -4.67 -3.18
CA ASP A 421 2.50 -5.26 -2.42
C ASP A 421 3.88 -5.20 -3.11
N SER A 422 3.94 -5.19 -4.45
CA SER A 422 5.22 -5.00 -5.15
C SER A 422 5.94 -3.71 -4.73
N TRP A 423 5.19 -2.67 -4.33
CA TRP A 423 5.80 -1.42 -3.91
C TRP A 423 6.67 -1.58 -2.66
N ALA A 424 6.23 -2.37 -1.68
CA ALA A 424 7.03 -2.65 -0.49
C ALA A 424 8.37 -3.31 -0.85
N LEU A 425 8.36 -4.28 -1.77
CA LEU A 425 9.60 -4.93 -2.24
C LEU A 425 10.51 -3.98 -3.04
N MET A 426 9.92 -3.12 -3.88
CA MET A 426 10.68 -2.12 -4.64
C MET A 426 11.44 -1.12 -3.75
N GLN A 427 10.92 -0.82 -2.54
CA GLN A 427 11.62 0.04 -1.57
C GLN A 427 12.90 -0.63 -1.01
N HIS A 428 13.05 -1.94 -1.21
CA HIS A 428 14.22 -2.74 -0.83
C HIS A 428 15.03 -3.22 -2.04
N ASP A 429 14.96 -2.49 -3.17
CA ASP A 429 15.69 -2.77 -4.41
C ASP A 429 15.37 -4.15 -5.04
N VAL A 430 14.23 -4.77 -4.68
CA VAL A 430 13.77 -6.00 -5.29
C VAL A 430 13.01 -5.68 -6.57
N PRO A 431 13.40 -6.23 -7.74
CA PRO A 431 12.65 -6.04 -8.97
C PRO A 431 11.25 -6.66 -8.83
N SER A 432 10.23 -5.84 -8.69
CA SER A 432 8.86 -6.27 -8.43
C SER A 432 7.86 -5.46 -9.26
N VAL A 433 6.89 -6.14 -9.87
CA VAL A 433 5.82 -5.53 -10.67
C VAL A 433 4.53 -6.36 -10.53
N MET A 434 3.40 -5.77 -10.93
CA MET A 434 2.17 -6.53 -11.13
C MET A 434 1.89 -6.66 -12.63
N VAL A 435 1.57 -7.87 -13.08
CA VAL A 435 1.26 -8.18 -14.48
C VAL A 435 -0.12 -8.81 -14.54
N SER A 436 -1.09 -8.16 -15.16
CA SER A 436 -2.48 -8.63 -15.22
C SER A 436 -3.20 -8.12 -16.46
N THR A 437 -4.19 -8.86 -16.91
CA THR A 437 -5.11 -8.41 -17.94
C THR A 437 -6.14 -7.41 -17.42
N SER A 438 -6.46 -7.42 -16.13
CA SER A 438 -7.53 -6.62 -15.51
C SER A 438 -7.35 -5.10 -15.66
N TYR A 439 -6.11 -4.64 -15.72
CA TYR A 439 -5.77 -3.21 -15.84
C TYR A 439 -5.71 -2.70 -17.29
N SER A 440 -6.05 -3.54 -18.26
CA SER A 440 -5.98 -3.18 -19.70
C SER A 440 -7.24 -2.52 -20.24
N ASP A 441 -8.32 -2.54 -19.48
CA ASP A 441 -9.61 -1.91 -19.83
C ASP A 441 -9.95 -0.81 -18.80
N PRO A 442 -9.60 0.46 -19.07
CA PRO A 442 -9.82 1.55 -18.12
C PRO A 442 -11.28 1.76 -17.74
N ALA A 443 -12.23 1.52 -18.67
CA ALA A 443 -13.64 1.72 -18.38
C ALA A 443 -14.19 0.69 -17.39
N ARG A 444 -13.78 -0.58 -17.53
CA ARG A 444 -14.14 -1.63 -16.57
C ARG A 444 -13.50 -1.41 -15.22
N LEU A 445 -12.22 -1.00 -15.21
CA LEU A 445 -11.49 -0.67 -13.98
C LEU A 445 -12.16 0.50 -13.26
N GLU A 446 -12.51 1.57 -13.96
CA GLU A 446 -13.21 2.73 -13.38
C GLU A 446 -14.57 2.33 -12.79
N ALA A 447 -15.36 1.54 -13.52
CA ALA A 447 -16.64 1.04 -13.02
C ALA A 447 -16.47 0.17 -11.75
N PHE A 448 -15.46 -0.69 -11.72
CA PHE A 448 -15.14 -1.48 -10.53
C PHE A 448 -14.76 -0.58 -9.36
N MET A 449 -13.82 0.34 -9.53
CA MET A 449 -13.38 1.26 -8.47
C MET A 449 -14.51 2.13 -7.92
N LYS A 450 -15.45 2.54 -8.77
CA LYS A 450 -16.58 3.39 -8.37
C LYS A 450 -17.67 2.64 -7.62
N ASP A 451 -18.05 1.45 -8.09
CA ASP A 451 -19.31 0.83 -7.71
C ASP A 451 -19.15 -0.46 -6.88
N ILE A 452 -17.95 -1.09 -6.90
CA ILE A 452 -17.73 -2.44 -6.35
C ILE A 452 -16.59 -2.46 -5.33
N TYR A 453 -15.48 -1.82 -5.64
CA TYR A 453 -14.24 -1.83 -4.86
C TYR A 453 -14.45 -1.38 -3.41
N HIS A 454 -13.99 -2.19 -2.45
CA HIS A 454 -14.14 -2.00 -1.00
C HIS A 454 -15.62 -1.90 -0.54
N ARG A 455 -16.50 -2.65 -1.21
CA ARG A 455 -17.94 -2.66 -0.91
C ARG A 455 -18.47 -4.08 -0.80
N PRO A 456 -19.64 -4.26 -0.13
CA PRO A 456 -20.33 -5.57 -0.10
C PRO A 456 -20.71 -6.11 -1.49
N ALA A 457 -20.63 -5.27 -2.54
CA ALA A 457 -20.92 -5.64 -3.92
C ALA A 457 -19.80 -6.43 -4.60
N ASP A 458 -18.60 -6.55 -4.00
CA ASP A 458 -17.49 -7.35 -4.54
C ASP A 458 -17.68 -8.85 -4.27
N GLU A 459 -18.62 -9.43 -5.00
CA GLU A 459 -19.07 -10.82 -4.86
C GLU A 459 -18.55 -11.72 -5.99
N ALA A 460 -18.42 -13.03 -5.73
CA ALA A 460 -17.98 -14.05 -6.69
C ALA A 460 -18.75 -14.05 -8.02
N ALA A 461 -20.04 -13.70 -7.98
CA ALA A 461 -20.89 -13.62 -9.17
C ALA A 461 -20.48 -12.52 -10.17
N ARG A 462 -19.68 -11.54 -9.74
CA ARG A 462 -19.19 -10.44 -10.57
C ARG A 462 -17.83 -10.69 -11.22
N VAL A 463 -17.15 -11.74 -10.81
CA VAL A 463 -15.81 -12.09 -11.31
C VAL A 463 -15.87 -12.61 -12.74
N VAL A 464 -15.04 -12.07 -13.61
CA VAL A 464 -14.90 -12.46 -15.01
C VAL A 464 -13.73 -13.45 -15.16
N TYR A 465 -14.01 -14.73 -15.02
CA TYR A 465 -13.00 -15.77 -14.93
C TYR A 465 -12.12 -15.94 -16.17
N GLY A 466 -12.59 -15.54 -17.35
CA GLY A 466 -11.80 -15.66 -18.58
C GLY A 466 -10.46 -14.92 -18.52
N GLY A 467 -10.45 -13.69 -18.00
CA GLY A 467 -9.22 -12.93 -17.76
C GLY A 467 -8.32 -13.57 -16.71
N MET A 468 -8.90 -14.14 -15.65
CA MET A 468 -8.14 -14.85 -14.61
C MET A 468 -7.43 -16.10 -15.18
N VAL A 469 -8.06 -16.86 -16.08
CA VAL A 469 -7.42 -17.98 -16.78
C VAL A 469 -6.21 -17.50 -17.58
N ASP A 470 -6.35 -16.39 -18.28
CA ASP A 470 -5.23 -15.75 -18.97
C ASP A 470 -4.11 -15.35 -18.01
N ASP A 471 -4.46 -14.74 -16.86
CA ASP A 471 -3.49 -14.33 -15.85
C ASP A 471 -2.75 -15.53 -15.26
N VAL A 472 -3.41 -16.67 -14.98
CA VAL A 472 -2.74 -17.94 -14.59
C VAL A 472 -1.69 -18.37 -15.61
N LEU A 473 -2.04 -18.36 -16.90
CA LEU A 473 -1.12 -18.78 -17.96
C LEU A 473 0.06 -17.80 -18.09
N ILE A 474 -0.20 -16.50 -18.03
CA ILE A 474 0.82 -15.46 -18.12
C ILE A 474 1.77 -15.56 -16.95
N GLN A 475 1.27 -15.61 -15.71
CA GLN A 475 2.09 -15.73 -14.51
C GLN A 475 2.91 -17.04 -14.51
N THR A 476 2.32 -18.14 -14.96
CA THR A 476 3.05 -19.42 -15.10
C THR A 476 4.25 -19.30 -16.04
N GLU A 477 4.09 -18.68 -17.20
CA GLU A 477 5.17 -18.51 -18.17
C GLU A 477 6.19 -17.44 -17.73
N LEU A 478 5.77 -16.39 -17.02
CA LEU A 478 6.68 -15.44 -16.38
C LEU A 478 7.55 -16.14 -15.36
N VAL A 479 6.96 -16.89 -14.43
CA VAL A 479 7.74 -17.62 -13.41
C VAL A 479 8.71 -18.61 -14.09
N ARG A 480 8.29 -19.36 -15.09
CA ARG A 480 9.17 -20.28 -15.84
C ARG A 480 10.35 -19.55 -16.48
N PHE A 481 10.11 -18.41 -17.09
CA PHE A 481 11.14 -17.62 -17.75
C PHE A 481 12.16 -17.05 -16.75
N PHE A 482 11.68 -16.45 -15.67
CA PHE A 482 12.55 -15.84 -14.67
C PHE A 482 13.22 -16.88 -13.75
N ALA A 483 12.65 -18.07 -13.63
CA ALA A 483 13.27 -19.19 -12.92
C ALA A 483 14.30 -19.97 -13.75
N ASP A 484 14.41 -19.73 -15.05
CA ASP A 484 15.45 -20.32 -15.93
C ASP A 484 16.71 -19.44 -15.90
N THR A 485 17.83 -19.98 -15.41
CA THR A 485 19.08 -19.23 -15.24
C THR A 485 19.77 -18.83 -16.55
N LYS A 486 19.39 -19.47 -17.66
CA LYS A 486 19.90 -19.12 -19.01
C LYS A 486 19.02 -18.08 -19.69
N ALA A 487 17.69 -18.19 -19.54
CA ALA A 487 16.73 -17.25 -20.10
C ALA A 487 16.82 -15.89 -19.41
N TRP A 488 17.05 -15.89 -18.10
CA TRP A 488 17.21 -14.71 -17.25
C TRP A 488 18.45 -14.86 -16.36
N PRO A 489 19.67 -14.58 -16.89
CA PRO A 489 20.89 -14.56 -16.09
C PRO A 489 20.79 -13.50 -15.00
N ASP A 490 21.17 -13.84 -13.77
CA ASP A 490 21.30 -12.84 -12.71
C ASP A 490 22.55 -11.98 -12.96
N SER A 491 22.34 -10.73 -13.32
CA SER A 491 23.43 -9.76 -13.58
C SER A 491 23.78 -8.91 -12.36
N ARG A 492 23.10 -9.15 -11.21
CA ARG A 492 23.36 -8.39 -9.98
C ARG A 492 24.65 -8.89 -9.33
N PRO A 493 25.47 -7.99 -8.69
CA PRO A 493 26.60 -8.42 -7.90
C PRO A 493 26.14 -9.38 -6.79
N ALA A 494 26.90 -10.45 -6.56
CA ALA A 494 26.61 -11.36 -5.44
C ALA A 494 26.52 -10.53 -4.15
N ALA A 495 25.48 -10.75 -3.36
CA ALA A 495 25.32 -10.09 -2.06
C ALA A 495 26.54 -10.43 -1.19
N GLY A 496 27.40 -9.45 -0.95
CA GLY A 496 28.64 -9.64 -0.17
C GLY A 496 29.95 -9.23 -0.86
N ALA A 497 29.93 -8.78 -2.11
CA ALA A 497 31.09 -8.19 -2.76
C ALA A 497 31.13 -6.67 -2.50
N LYS A 498 31.41 -6.26 -1.26
CA LYS A 498 31.88 -4.92 -0.87
C LYS A 498 33.02 -5.09 0.12
#